data_c06c5f7c773564f8d058efe079e566a5
#
_entry.id   c06c5f7c773564f8d058efe079e566a5
#
_cell.length_a   1.000
_cell.length_b   1.000
_cell.length_c   1.000
_cell.angle_alpha   90.00
_cell.angle_beta   90.00
_cell.angle_gamma   90.00
#
_symmetry.space_group_name_H-M   'P 1'
#
loop_
_entity.id
_entity.type
_entity.pdbx_description
1 polymer ?
#
loop_
_entity_poly.entity_id
_entity_poly.type
_entity_poly.pdbx_seq_one_letter_code
_entity_poly.pdbx_strand_id
1 'polypeptide(L)'
;MNPTFTVVIPTYNRAKFIRKAINSVLKQTSKDWKLLIIDDASTDKTRKKVEKYLYHPNIMYYRMEKNSGIGKVMNQALSMVDTPYLLQLDSDDWLPKRTLAVIKRYIRKSKKSTALYYGNVKIWRVRRGKYYNPFLVKHKHFRNKYQFLKYNRWMVAPRCYRVEALHEVGGWDTSDKYEGRIMEDRRIILRLIEKYRVRFINKKLYNRTKHRGQLTDNKMKRRRNHLRKKTFKYYLKRWGKKYKAVYGYKDGYLVIKRLKKVRRRKR
;
A
#
# COMPACT_ATOMS: atom_id res chain seq x y z
N MET A 1 0.66 -17.86 21.54
CA MET A 1 -0.20 -16.70 21.18
C MET A 1 -0.25 -16.61 19.67
N ASN A 2 -1.45 -16.48 19.10
CA ASN A 2 -1.60 -16.29 17.66
C ASN A 2 -1.00 -14.93 17.24
N PRO A 3 -0.22 -14.86 16.15
CA PRO A 3 0.39 -13.61 15.70
C PRO A 3 -0.65 -12.57 15.30
N THR A 4 -0.36 -11.30 15.62
CA THR A 4 -1.24 -10.17 15.29
C THR A 4 -1.13 -9.75 13.81
N PHE A 5 0.06 -9.93 13.22
CA PHE A 5 0.37 -9.42 11.88
C PHE A 5 0.81 -10.52 10.93
N THR A 6 0.30 -10.48 9.71
CA THR A 6 1.01 -11.03 8.56
C THR A 6 1.62 -9.86 7.77
N VAL A 7 2.96 -9.83 7.71
CA VAL A 7 3.66 -8.93 6.79
C VAL A 7 3.67 -9.60 5.42
N VAL A 8 3.08 -8.96 4.43
CA VAL A 8 3.03 -9.45 3.04
C VAL A 8 4.04 -8.70 2.20
N ILE A 9 4.94 -9.44 1.55
CA ILE A 9 5.90 -8.90 0.59
C ILE A 9 5.52 -9.40 -0.81
N PRO A 10 4.78 -8.60 -1.61
CA PRO A 10 4.60 -8.89 -3.02
C PRO A 10 5.91 -8.62 -3.77
N THR A 11 6.34 -9.55 -4.63
CA THR A 11 7.62 -9.43 -5.32
C THR A 11 7.52 -9.86 -6.79
N TYR A 12 8.27 -9.18 -7.65
CA TYR A 12 8.49 -9.56 -9.04
C TYR A 12 9.83 -9.00 -9.51
N ASN A 13 10.78 -9.89 -9.82
CA ASN A 13 12.12 -9.54 -10.27
C ASN A 13 12.83 -8.53 -9.33
N ARG A 14 13.01 -8.93 -8.05
CA ARG A 14 13.61 -8.09 -6.99
C ARG A 14 14.78 -8.73 -6.26
N ALA A 15 15.54 -9.61 -6.93
CA ALA A 15 16.70 -10.29 -6.34
C ALA A 15 17.71 -9.34 -5.66
N LYS A 16 17.83 -8.11 -6.16
CA LYS A 16 18.73 -7.08 -5.61
C LYS A 16 18.25 -6.47 -4.28
N PHE A 17 16.94 -6.50 -4.01
CA PHE A 17 16.33 -5.75 -2.89
C PHE A 17 15.69 -6.65 -1.83
N ILE A 18 15.11 -7.79 -2.24
CA ILE A 18 14.25 -8.64 -1.42
C ILE A 18 14.86 -9.02 -0.06
N ARG A 19 16.17 -9.28 0.00
CA ARG A 19 16.87 -9.61 1.24
C ARG A 19 16.77 -8.51 2.30
N LYS A 20 16.81 -7.24 1.87
CA LYS A 20 16.68 -6.10 2.80
C LYS A 20 15.27 -6.01 3.36
N ALA A 21 14.26 -6.24 2.54
CA ALA A 21 12.87 -6.28 2.97
C ALA A 21 12.66 -7.39 4.03
N ILE A 22 13.05 -8.64 3.72
CA ILE A 22 12.94 -9.79 4.64
C ILE A 22 13.68 -9.52 5.95
N ASN A 23 14.96 -9.12 5.88
CA ASN A 23 15.76 -8.83 7.06
C ASN A 23 15.16 -7.72 7.93
N SER A 24 14.41 -6.78 7.37
CA SER A 24 13.75 -5.74 8.14
C SER A 24 12.57 -6.27 8.96
N VAL A 25 11.93 -7.36 8.51
CA VAL A 25 10.87 -8.05 9.26
C VAL A 25 11.50 -8.89 10.37
N LEU A 26 12.52 -9.67 10.09
CA LEU A 26 13.27 -10.45 11.08
C LEU A 26 13.81 -9.58 12.23
N LYS A 27 14.24 -8.35 11.92
CA LYS A 27 14.76 -7.36 12.86
C LYS A 27 13.70 -6.56 13.62
N GLN A 28 12.40 -6.88 13.46
CA GLN A 28 11.36 -6.22 14.27
C GLN A 28 11.50 -6.56 15.76
N THR A 29 11.31 -5.56 16.62
CA THR A 29 11.35 -5.73 18.09
C THR A 29 10.14 -6.52 18.62
N SER A 30 8.98 -6.42 17.96
CA SER A 30 7.84 -7.31 18.21
C SER A 30 8.01 -8.57 17.38
N LYS A 31 7.92 -9.75 18.00
CA LYS A 31 7.99 -11.06 17.32
C LYS A 31 6.61 -11.61 16.94
N ASP A 32 5.59 -10.83 17.10
CA ASP A 32 4.18 -11.16 16.91
C ASP A 32 3.77 -11.00 15.43
N TRP A 33 4.45 -11.73 14.54
CA TRP A 33 4.26 -11.65 13.11
C TRP A 33 4.49 -13.00 12.39
N LYS A 34 3.79 -13.14 11.25
CA LYS A 34 4.13 -14.05 10.15
C LYS A 34 4.61 -13.22 8.95
N LEU A 35 5.45 -13.79 8.11
CA LEU A 35 5.91 -13.19 6.86
C LEU A 35 5.45 -14.06 5.70
N LEU A 36 4.65 -13.49 4.80
CA LEU A 36 4.20 -14.11 3.57
C LEU A 36 4.81 -13.38 2.38
N ILE A 37 5.61 -14.10 1.61
CA ILE A 37 6.23 -13.58 0.38
C ILE A 37 5.46 -14.16 -0.79
N ILE A 38 4.82 -13.31 -1.60
CA ILE A 38 4.11 -13.72 -2.82
C ILE A 38 4.93 -13.28 -4.03
N ASP A 39 5.44 -14.26 -4.75
CA ASP A 39 6.24 -14.03 -5.96
C ASP A 39 5.36 -14.12 -7.21
N ASP A 40 5.23 -13.01 -7.90
CA ASP A 40 4.42 -12.87 -9.13
C ASP A 40 5.14 -13.46 -10.37
N ALA A 41 5.62 -14.70 -10.25
CA ALA A 41 6.35 -15.45 -11.27
C ALA A 41 7.68 -14.78 -11.70
N SER A 42 8.54 -14.43 -10.74
CA SER A 42 9.86 -13.86 -11.04
C SER A 42 10.71 -14.77 -11.92
N THR A 43 11.44 -14.16 -12.85
CA THR A 43 12.36 -14.84 -13.79
C THR A 43 13.85 -14.63 -13.42
N ASP A 44 14.10 -13.74 -12.44
CA ASP A 44 15.45 -13.50 -11.93
C ASP A 44 15.78 -14.40 -10.71
N LYS A 45 16.89 -14.14 -10.05
CA LYS A 45 17.33 -14.90 -8.86
C LYS A 45 16.52 -14.58 -7.57
N THR A 46 15.31 -13.98 -7.67
CA THR A 46 14.48 -13.62 -6.49
C THR A 46 14.19 -14.85 -5.63
N ARG A 47 13.68 -15.96 -6.24
CA ARG A 47 13.39 -17.21 -5.54
C ARG A 47 14.61 -17.72 -4.78
N LYS A 48 15.77 -17.87 -5.42
CA LYS A 48 17.03 -18.31 -4.80
C LYS A 48 17.46 -17.45 -3.61
N LYS A 49 17.09 -16.14 -3.61
CA LYS A 49 17.38 -15.24 -2.48
C LYS A 49 16.40 -15.43 -1.32
N VAL A 50 15.13 -15.82 -1.59
CA VAL A 50 14.10 -16.07 -0.58
C VAL A 50 14.32 -17.43 0.09
N GLU A 51 14.67 -18.47 -0.65
CA GLU A 51 14.89 -19.85 -0.15
C GLU A 51 15.78 -19.88 1.07
N LYS A 52 16.79 -19.01 1.15
CA LYS A 52 17.71 -18.87 2.29
C LYS A 52 17.04 -18.48 3.63
N TYR A 53 15.76 -18.15 3.63
CA TYR A 53 15.00 -17.73 4.81
C TYR A 53 13.87 -18.68 5.17
N LEU A 54 13.59 -19.71 4.32
CA LEU A 54 12.43 -20.60 4.51
C LEU A 54 12.59 -21.60 5.65
N TYR A 55 13.80 -21.72 6.22
CA TYR A 55 14.00 -22.47 7.46
C TYR A 55 13.32 -21.82 8.68
N HIS A 56 12.96 -20.53 8.58
CA HIS A 56 12.31 -19.82 9.68
C HIS A 56 10.81 -20.15 9.71
N PRO A 57 10.25 -20.69 10.83
CA PRO A 57 8.89 -21.22 10.87
C PRO A 57 7.78 -20.21 10.57
N ASN A 58 8.05 -18.91 10.76
CA ASN A 58 7.08 -17.85 10.50
C ASN A 58 7.19 -17.26 9.09
N ILE A 59 8.01 -17.84 8.18
CA ILE A 59 8.18 -17.34 6.81
C ILE A 59 7.60 -18.34 5.83
N MET A 60 6.65 -17.86 5.03
CA MET A 60 6.04 -18.60 3.93
C MET A 60 6.38 -17.92 2.59
N TYR A 61 6.57 -18.75 1.58
CA TYR A 61 6.75 -18.31 0.20
C TYR A 61 5.72 -18.98 -0.69
N TYR A 62 5.02 -18.18 -1.47
CA TYR A 62 4.09 -18.63 -2.49
C TYR A 62 4.47 -18.03 -3.84
N ARG A 63 4.51 -18.85 -4.89
CA ARG A 63 4.80 -18.42 -6.25
C ARG A 63 3.54 -18.51 -7.09
N MET A 64 3.18 -17.41 -7.74
CA MET A 64 2.11 -17.39 -8.74
C MET A 64 2.56 -18.16 -9.99
N GLU A 65 1.64 -18.78 -10.69
CA GLU A 65 1.90 -19.51 -11.94
C GLU A 65 2.40 -18.58 -13.06
N LYS A 66 1.82 -17.38 -13.14
CA LYS A 66 2.17 -16.35 -14.12
C LYS A 66 2.18 -14.97 -13.52
N ASN A 67 2.84 -14.01 -14.18
CA ASN A 67 2.81 -12.62 -13.76
C ASN A 67 1.38 -12.06 -13.87
N SER A 68 0.73 -11.93 -12.74
CA SER A 68 -0.68 -11.56 -12.60
C SER A 68 -0.89 -10.11 -12.19
N GLY A 69 0.16 -9.45 -11.71
CA GLY A 69 0.15 -8.05 -11.26
C GLY A 69 -0.28 -7.86 -9.81
N ILE A 70 0.13 -6.74 -9.24
CA ILE A 70 0.09 -6.46 -7.81
C ILE A 70 -1.31 -6.62 -7.18
N GLY A 71 -2.39 -6.25 -7.87
CA GLY A 71 -3.75 -6.39 -7.35
C GLY A 71 -4.14 -7.86 -7.13
N LYS A 72 -3.86 -8.72 -8.12
CA LYS A 72 -4.12 -10.18 -8.02
C LYS A 72 -3.21 -10.83 -6.98
N VAL A 73 -1.94 -10.43 -6.93
CA VAL A 73 -0.98 -10.88 -5.91
C VAL A 73 -1.46 -10.55 -4.49
N MET A 74 -1.99 -9.35 -4.27
CA MET A 74 -2.50 -8.95 -2.96
C MET A 74 -3.82 -9.64 -2.60
N ASN A 75 -4.66 -10.00 -3.59
CA ASN A 75 -5.85 -10.83 -3.35
C ASN A 75 -5.45 -12.28 -3.00
N GLN A 76 -4.44 -12.83 -3.68
CA GLN A 76 -3.88 -14.14 -3.31
C GLN A 76 -3.30 -14.11 -1.89
N ALA A 77 -2.56 -13.04 -1.53
CA ALA A 77 -2.10 -12.88 -0.16
C ALA A 77 -3.25 -12.83 0.84
N LEU A 78 -4.32 -12.08 0.53
CA LEU A 78 -5.48 -11.94 1.41
C LEU A 78 -6.18 -13.29 1.67
N SER A 79 -6.26 -14.19 0.67
CA SER A 79 -6.83 -15.53 0.86
C SER A 79 -5.99 -16.45 1.75
N MET A 80 -4.70 -16.14 1.94
CA MET A 80 -3.76 -16.94 2.74
C MET A 80 -3.50 -16.36 4.14
N VAL A 81 -3.98 -15.12 4.41
CA VAL A 81 -3.71 -14.45 5.69
C VAL A 81 -4.74 -14.86 6.73
N ASP A 82 -4.26 -15.43 7.82
CA ASP A 82 -5.04 -15.90 8.98
C ASP A 82 -4.91 -14.99 10.23
N THR A 83 -4.20 -13.88 10.12
CA THR A 83 -3.99 -12.94 11.23
C THR A 83 -4.93 -11.75 11.13
N PRO A 84 -5.23 -11.05 12.25
CA PRO A 84 -6.15 -9.90 12.24
C PRO A 84 -5.70 -8.72 11.37
N TYR A 85 -4.38 -8.58 11.14
CA TYR A 85 -3.83 -7.45 10.39
C TYR A 85 -2.84 -7.91 9.33
N LEU A 86 -3.01 -7.38 8.11
CA LEU A 86 -2.09 -7.50 6.98
C LEU A 86 -1.28 -6.22 6.84
N LEU A 87 0.06 -6.29 6.91
CA LEU A 87 0.95 -5.17 6.63
C LEU A 87 1.65 -5.40 5.29
N GLN A 88 1.33 -4.57 4.30
CA GLN A 88 2.00 -4.62 2.99
C GLN A 88 3.37 -3.95 3.08
N LEU A 89 4.42 -4.69 2.69
CA LEU A 89 5.79 -4.20 2.54
C LEU A 89 6.25 -4.43 1.10
N ASP A 90 6.49 -3.37 0.37
CA ASP A 90 6.99 -3.47 -1.01
C ASP A 90 8.41 -4.07 -1.01
N SER A 91 8.71 -4.98 -1.94
CA SER A 91 9.93 -5.82 -1.91
C SER A 91 11.25 -5.08 -2.12
N ASP A 92 11.18 -3.81 -2.54
CA ASP A 92 12.33 -2.90 -2.66
C ASP A 92 12.47 -1.92 -1.48
N ASP A 93 11.58 -2.00 -0.49
CA ASP A 93 11.51 -1.14 0.69
C ASP A 93 11.89 -1.90 1.98
N TRP A 94 11.85 -1.23 3.15
CA TRP A 94 12.09 -1.89 4.45
C TRP A 94 11.43 -1.16 5.61
N LEU A 95 11.20 -1.91 6.70
CA LEU A 95 10.60 -1.38 7.93
C LEU A 95 11.68 -0.90 8.92
N PRO A 96 11.47 0.23 9.63
CA PRO A 96 12.18 0.53 10.87
C PRO A 96 11.96 -0.56 11.92
N LYS A 97 12.96 -0.85 12.78
CA LYS A 97 12.95 -1.94 13.76
C LYS A 97 11.73 -1.99 14.71
N ARG A 98 11.09 -0.85 14.98
CA ARG A 98 9.96 -0.73 15.94
C ARG A 98 8.60 -0.58 15.26
N THR A 99 8.50 -0.76 13.95
CA THR A 99 7.26 -0.47 13.19
C THR A 99 6.08 -1.28 13.70
N LEU A 100 6.22 -2.60 13.83
CA LEU A 100 5.13 -3.47 14.30
C LEU A 100 4.74 -3.17 15.74
N ALA A 101 5.70 -2.99 16.64
CA ALA A 101 5.43 -2.64 18.03
C ALA A 101 4.68 -1.30 18.17
N VAL A 102 5.05 -0.30 17.37
CA VAL A 102 4.37 1.00 17.35
C VAL A 102 2.93 0.82 16.84
N ILE A 103 2.72 0.15 15.70
CA ILE A 103 1.39 -0.05 15.15
C ILE A 103 0.51 -0.83 16.12
N LYS A 104 1.00 -1.90 16.75
CA LYS A 104 0.27 -2.70 17.75
C LYS A 104 -0.24 -1.84 18.92
N ARG A 105 0.60 -0.92 19.42
CA ARG A 105 0.19 0.02 20.48
C ARG A 105 -0.97 0.94 20.02
N TYR A 106 -0.94 1.40 18.76
CA TYR A 106 -2.04 2.24 18.22
C TYR A 106 -3.30 1.44 17.94
N ILE A 107 -3.19 0.17 17.52
CA ILE A 107 -4.33 -0.73 17.34
C ILE A 107 -5.10 -0.86 18.65
N ARG A 108 -4.41 -1.17 19.76
CA ARG A 108 -5.03 -1.31 21.10
C ARG A 108 -5.81 -0.07 21.55
N LYS A 109 -5.40 1.12 21.10
CA LYS A 109 -6.03 2.42 21.45
C LYS A 109 -7.03 2.91 20.38
N SER A 110 -7.29 2.14 19.34
CA SER A 110 -8.15 2.55 18.22
C SER A 110 -9.54 1.93 18.34
N LYS A 111 -10.53 2.60 17.76
CA LYS A 111 -11.88 2.03 17.62
C LYS A 111 -11.83 0.83 16.67
N LYS A 112 -12.66 -0.20 16.92
CA LYS A 112 -12.82 -1.38 16.06
C LYS A 112 -13.13 -1.02 14.58
N SER A 113 -13.76 0.13 14.34
CA SER A 113 -14.03 0.66 13.00
C SER A 113 -12.79 1.21 12.26
N THR A 114 -11.56 1.06 12.80
CA THR A 114 -10.33 1.48 12.11
C THR A 114 -9.81 0.35 11.24
N ALA A 115 -9.74 0.59 9.93
CA ALA A 115 -9.33 -0.43 8.95
C ALA A 115 -7.92 -0.25 8.38
N LEU A 116 -7.32 0.93 8.53
CA LEU A 116 -5.99 1.21 7.99
C LEU A 116 -5.16 2.04 8.97
N TYR A 117 -3.91 1.61 9.17
CA TYR A 117 -2.89 2.33 9.92
C TYR A 117 -1.71 2.67 9.00
N TYR A 118 -1.23 3.91 9.06
CA TYR A 118 -0.10 4.39 8.26
C TYR A 118 0.67 5.48 9.02
N GLY A 119 1.89 5.75 8.58
CA GLY A 119 2.78 6.71 9.24
C GLY A 119 3.54 7.60 8.27
N ASN A 120 4.62 8.20 8.74
CA ASN A 120 5.55 8.96 7.92
C ASN A 120 6.55 8.03 7.23
N VAL A 121 7.00 8.42 6.05
CA VAL A 121 7.87 7.64 5.18
C VAL A 121 9.20 8.35 5.00
N LYS A 122 10.31 7.66 5.23
CA LYS A 122 11.64 8.12 4.85
C LYS A 122 11.97 7.58 3.48
N ILE A 123 12.28 8.46 2.52
CA ILE A 123 12.60 8.09 1.14
C ILE A 123 14.11 8.14 0.94
N TRP A 124 14.67 7.07 0.40
CA TRP A 124 16.08 6.90 0.14
C TRP A 124 16.33 6.79 -1.37
N ARG A 125 17.27 7.53 -1.89
CA ARG A 125 17.76 7.33 -3.25
C ARG A 125 18.76 6.18 -3.27
N VAL A 126 18.74 5.39 -4.34
CA VAL A 126 19.68 4.29 -4.54
C VAL A 126 20.43 4.47 -5.84
N ARG A 127 21.77 4.42 -5.76
CA ARG A 127 22.67 4.40 -6.91
C ARG A 127 23.80 3.42 -6.62
N ARG A 128 24.10 2.51 -7.56
CA ARG A 128 25.13 1.46 -7.41
C ARG A 128 25.05 0.71 -6.08
N GLY A 129 23.83 0.34 -5.64
CA GLY A 129 23.60 -0.38 -4.39
C GLY A 129 23.73 0.44 -3.09
N LYS A 130 24.20 1.68 -3.13
CA LYS A 130 24.33 2.55 -1.96
C LYS A 130 23.07 3.41 -1.77
N TYR A 131 22.69 3.62 -0.52
CA TYR A 131 21.53 4.44 -0.10
C TYR A 131 22.02 5.81 0.37
N TYR A 132 21.47 6.88 -0.19
CA TYR A 132 21.93 8.24 0.10
C TYR A 132 20.79 9.27 0.08
N ASN A 133 21.08 10.48 0.58
CA ASN A 133 20.20 11.66 0.59
C ASN A 133 18.74 11.35 0.98
N PRO A 134 18.51 10.83 2.19
CA PRO A 134 17.16 10.55 2.63
C PRO A 134 16.39 11.81 2.96
N PHE A 135 15.10 11.84 2.60
CA PHE A 135 14.18 12.89 3.02
C PHE A 135 12.91 12.30 3.63
N LEU A 136 12.27 13.07 4.53
CA LEU A 136 11.08 12.66 5.23
C LEU A 136 9.82 13.16 4.52
N VAL A 137 8.93 12.23 4.14
CA VAL A 137 7.56 12.56 3.73
C VAL A 137 6.67 12.46 4.96
N LYS A 138 6.24 13.60 5.46
CA LYS A 138 5.22 13.69 6.51
C LYS A 138 3.84 13.53 5.88
N HIS A 139 3.13 12.49 6.26
CA HIS A 139 1.72 12.31 5.92
C HIS A 139 0.85 13.07 6.90
N LYS A 140 -0.46 13.07 6.67
CA LYS A 140 -1.44 13.74 7.52
C LYS A 140 -2.63 12.85 7.81
N HIS A 141 -3.37 13.19 8.85
CA HIS A 141 -4.67 12.58 9.10
C HIS A 141 -5.69 13.00 8.04
N PHE A 142 -6.48 12.07 7.55
CA PHE A 142 -7.63 12.34 6.68
C PHE A 142 -8.91 12.35 7.51
N ARG A 143 -9.52 13.51 7.66
CA ARG A 143 -10.77 13.71 8.42
C ARG A 143 -11.98 13.10 7.69
N ASN A 144 -11.92 12.99 6.36
CA ASN A 144 -12.98 12.42 5.54
C ASN A 144 -12.45 11.91 4.20
N LYS A 145 -13.30 11.13 3.51
CA LYS A 145 -13.00 10.51 2.21
C LYS A 145 -12.64 11.50 1.10
N TYR A 146 -13.19 12.71 1.11
CA TYR A 146 -12.88 13.72 0.10
C TYR A 146 -11.48 14.29 0.24
N GLN A 147 -10.95 14.39 1.47
CA GLN A 147 -9.56 14.79 1.69
C GLN A 147 -8.59 13.74 1.12
N PHE A 148 -8.89 12.45 1.27
CA PHE A 148 -8.09 11.40 0.67
C PHE A 148 -8.23 11.37 -0.86
N LEU A 149 -9.44 11.57 -1.39
CA LEU A 149 -9.66 11.65 -2.84
C LEU A 149 -8.79 12.73 -3.49
N LYS A 150 -8.67 13.90 -2.86
CA LYS A 150 -7.81 15.01 -3.30
C LYS A 150 -6.32 14.78 -3.06
N TYR A 151 -5.96 13.80 -2.21
CA TYR A 151 -4.57 13.60 -1.82
C TYR A 151 -3.71 13.18 -3.02
N ASN A 152 -2.71 13.98 -3.35
CA ASN A 152 -1.89 13.82 -4.55
C ASN A 152 -0.38 13.76 -4.28
N ARG A 153 0.00 13.54 -3.01
CA ARG A 153 1.39 13.31 -2.60
C ARG A 153 1.76 11.83 -2.71
N TRP A 154 2.93 11.45 -2.23
CA TRP A 154 3.35 10.06 -2.07
C TRP A 154 2.27 9.24 -1.37
N MET A 155 2.03 8.03 -1.88
CA MET A 155 1.05 7.14 -1.26
C MET A 155 1.48 6.78 0.16
N VAL A 156 0.50 6.71 1.05
CA VAL A 156 0.72 6.39 2.48
C VAL A 156 1.35 5.01 2.64
N ALA A 157 2.24 4.89 3.63
CA ALA A 157 2.89 3.65 4.03
C ALA A 157 3.36 3.76 5.51
N PRO A 158 3.61 2.59 6.20
CA PRO A 158 3.19 1.27 5.73
C PRO A 158 1.67 1.24 5.55
N ARG A 159 1.19 0.29 4.80
CA ARG A 159 -0.25 0.02 4.70
C ARG A 159 -0.56 -1.19 5.57
N CYS A 160 -0.95 -0.93 6.83
CA CYS A 160 -1.39 -1.97 7.75
C CYS A 160 -2.91 -1.99 7.80
N TYR A 161 -3.48 -3.01 7.21
CA TYR A 161 -4.92 -3.18 7.03
C TYR A 161 -5.50 -4.13 8.08
N ARG A 162 -6.74 -3.91 8.53
CA ARG A 162 -7.53 -4.90 9.22
C ARG A 162 -8.08 -5.89 8.19
N VAL A 163 -7.80 -7.17 8.36
CA VAL A 163 -8.10 -8.22 7.37
C VAL A 163 -9.60 -8.35 7.13
N GLU A 164 -10.41 -8.40 8.17
CA GLU A 164 -11.87 -8.41 8.08
C GLU A 164 -12.40 -7.26 7.20
N ALA A 165 -11.89 -6.04 7.37
CA ALA A 165 -12.32 -4.91 6.56
C ALA A 165 -11.89 -5.04 5.08
N LEU A 166 -10.77 -5.71 4.79
CA LEU A 166 -10.38 -6.02 3.42
C LEU A 166 -11.36 -7.00 2.78
N HIS A 167 -11.78 -8.05 3.49
CA HIS A 167 -12.79 -8.99 3.00
C HIS A 167 -14.13 -8.30 2.75
N GLU A 168 -14.62 -7.50 3.68
CA GLU A 168 -15.89 -6.78 3.53
C GLU A 168 -15.93 -5.78 2.35
N VAL A 169 -14.80 -5.25 1.94
CA VAL A 169 -14.74 -4.42 0.72
C VAL A 169 -14.41 -5.22 -0.53
N GLY A 170 -14.25 -6.55 -0.44
CA GLY A 170 -13.96 -7.46 -1.56
C GLY A 170 -12.53 -7.32 -2.09
N GLY A 171 -11.55 -7.06 -1.21
CA GLY A 171 -10.13 -7.02 -1.56
C GLY A 171 -9.76 -5.94 -2.58
N TRP A 172 -8.68 -6.18 -3.32
CA TRP A 172 -8.18 -5.30 -4.39
C TRP A 172 -8.99 -5.48 -5.67
N ASP A 173 -9.45 -4.36 -6.21
CA ASP A 173 -10.22 -4.36 -7.45
C ASP A 173 -9.29 -4.64 -8.65
N THR A 174 -9.56 -5.72 -9.37
CA THR A 174 -8.84 -6.16 -10.57
C THR A 174 -9.71 -6.16 -11.82
N SER A 175 -10.94 -5.62 -11.74
CA SER A 175 -11.91 -5.60 -12.84
C SER A 175 -11.64 -4.52 -13.89
N ASP A 176 -10.68 -3.61 -13.66
CA ASP A 176 -10.32 -2.61 -14.65
C ASP A 176 -9.46 -3.19 -15.78
N LYS A 177 -9.38 -2.46 -16.90
CA LYS A 177 -8.59 -2.87 -18.08
C LYS A 177 -7.09 -3.05 -17.84
N TYR A 178 -6.60 -2.73 -16.65
CA TYR A 178 -5.22 -2.95 -16.23
C TYR A 178 -5.13 -4.04 -15.16
N GLU A 179 -6.22 -4.76 -14.89
CA GLU A 179 -6.28 -5.91 -13.99
C GLU A 179 -5.68 -5.63 -12.60
N GLY A 180 -5.90 -4.43 -12.07
CA GLY A 180 -5.36 -4.03 -10.77
C GLY A 180 -3.85 -3.76 -10.75
N ARG A 181 -3.17 -3.68 -11.89
CA ARG A 181 -1.72 -3.42 -11.98
C ARG A 181 -1.34 -1.97 -11.68
N ILE A 182 -2.32 -1.06 -11.66
CA ILE A 182 -2.09 0.38 -11.53
C ILE A 182 -3.04 0.97 -10.50
N MET A 183 -2.49 1.78 -9.56
CA MET A 183 -3.26 2.50 -8.53
C MET A 183 -4.05 1.58 -7.58
N GLU A 184 -3.68 0.33 -7.46
CA GLU A 184 -4.30 -0.66 -6.56
C GLU A 184 -4.30 -0.17 -5.11
N ASP A 185 -3.20 0.44 -4.68
CA ASP A 185 -3.00 1.01 -3.36
C ASP A 185 -3.97 2.17 -3.05
N ARG A 186 -4.21 3.05 -4.02
CA ARG A 186 -5.17 4.14 -3.87
C ARG A 186 -6.61 3.63 -3.87
N ARG A 187 -6.90 2.68 -4.73
CA ARG A 187 -8.26 2.17 -4.94
C ARG A 187 -8.74 1.38 -3.73
N ILE A 188 -7.90 0.52 -3.15
CA ILE A 188 -8.26 -0.20 -1.92
C ILE A 188 -8.51 0.75 -0.75
N ILE A 189 -7.68 1.81 -0.59
CA ILE A 189 -7.89 2.78 0.49
C ILE A 189 -9.18 3.57 0.26
N LEU A 190 -9.54 3.91 -0.98
CA LEU A 190 -10.81 4.59 -1.28
C LEU A 190 -12.02 3.71 -0.95
N ARG A 191 -11.94 2.40 -1.16
CA ARG A 191 -12.99 1.44 -0.74
C ARG A 191 -13.11 1.38 0.79
N LEU A 192 -11.98 1.29 1.48
CA LEU A 192 -11.95 1.23 2.94
C LEU A 192 -12.48 2.52 3.60
N ILE A 193 -12.05 3.71 3.14
CA ILE A 193 -12.42 4.99 3.76
C ILE A 193 -13.90 5.37 3.56
N GLU A 194 -14.62 4.64 2.70
CA GLU A 194 -16.07 4.76 2.59
C GLU A 194 -16.80 4.26 3.83
N LYS A 195 -16.32 3.13 4.39
CA LYS A 195 -16.97 2.41 5.49
C LYS A 195 -16.25 2.57 6.81
N TYR A 196 -14.93 2.76 6.79
CA TYR A 196 -14.05 2.64 7.95
C TYR A 196 -13.22 3.89 8.19
N ARG A 197 -12.73 4.01 9.42
CA ARG A 197 -11.72 5.00 9.80
C ARG A 197 -10.35 4.59 9.32
N VAL A 198 -9.51 5.59 9.04
CA VAL A 198 -8.08 5.42 8.76
C VAL A 198 -7.28 6.18 9.80
N ARG A 199 -6.26 5.56 10.36
CA ARG A 199 -5.47 6.12 11.47
C ARG A 199 -4.08 6.52 11.01
N PHE A 200 -3.79 7.81 11.08
CA PHE A 200 -2.44 8.32 10.92
C PHE A 200 -1.66 8.20 12.24
N ILE A 201 -0.43 7.73 12.16
CA ILE A 201 0.53 7.63 13.25
C ILE A 201 1.70 8.56 12.93
N ASN A 202 1.87 9.63 13.71
CA ASN A 202 2.94 10.60 13.47
C ASN A 202 4.31 10.06 13.93
N LYS A 203 4.74 8.96 13.33
CA LYS A 203 6.04 8.31 13.52
C LYS A 203 6.60 7.86 12.17
N LYS A 204 7.93 7.76 12.04
CA LYS A 204 8.60 7.17 10.87
C LYS A 204 8.43 5.65 10.91
N LEU A 205 7.55 5.11 10.08
CA LEU A 205 7.18 3.70 10.10
C LEU A 205 7.58 2.94 8.84
N TYR A 206 8.17 3.62 7.86
CA TYR A 206 8.47 3.02 6.58
C TYR A 206 9.69 3.69 5.93
N ASN A 207 10.56 2.89 5.30
CA ASN A 207 11.64 3.37 4.46
C ASN A 207 11.36 2.94 3.02
N ARG A 208 11.20 3.92 2.13
CA ARG A 208 10.97 3.72 0.71
C ARG A 208 12.24 3.94 -0.09
N THR A 209 12.47 3.08 -1.02
CA THR A 209 13.55 3.17 -2.00
C THR A 209 13.10 3.97 -3.22
N LYS A 210 13.97 4.80 -3.76
CA LYS A 210 13.80 5.45 -5.06
C LYS A 210 14.96 5.05 -5.97
N HIS A 211 14.68 4.24 -7.00
CA HIS A 211 15.67 3.72 -7.95
C HIS A 211 15.11 3.71 -9.38
N ARG A 212 15.96 3.46 -10.38
CA ARG A 212 15.52 3.22 -11.77
C ARG A 212 14.80 1.86 -11.84
N GLY A 213 13.80 1.74 -12.73
CA GLY A 213 13.03 0.50 -12.91
C GLY A 213 11.88 0.30 -11.91
N GLN A 214 11.45 1.34 -11.20
CA GLN A 214 10.20 1.30 -10.45
C GLN A 214 8.98 1.38 -11.38
N LEU A 215 7.87 0.73 -10.99
CA LEU A 215 6.60 0.76 -11.73
C LEU A 215 6.00 2.18 -11.91
N THR A 216 6.56 3.19 -11.23
CA THR A 216 6.15 4.59 -11.31
C THR A 216 6.80 5.39 -12.45
N ASP A 217 7.37 4.71 -13.45
CA ASP A 217 8.04 5.36 -14.57
C ASP A 217 7.09 6.21 -15.46
N ASN A 218 7.68 7.19 -16.15
CA ASN A 218 6.97 8.19 -16.97
C ASN A 218 6.11 7.56 -18.09
N LYS A 219 6.49 6.41 -18.62
CA LYS A 219 5.74 5.66 -19.65
C LYS A 219 4.31 5.32 -19.22
N MET A 220 4.05 5.21 -17.92
CA MET A 220 2.73 4.88 -17.37
C MET A 220 1.87 6.11 -17.02
N LYS A 221 2.38 7.35 -17.15
CA LYS A 221 1.65 8.57 -16.74
C LYS A 221 0.29 8.71 -17.44
N ARG A 222 0.25 8.49 -18.76
CA ARG A 222 -1.02 8.63 -19.55
C ARG A 222 -2.07 7.63 -19.05
N ARG A 223 -1.67 6.36 -18.86
CA ARG A 223 -2.57 5.29 -18.34
C ARG A 223 -3.05 5.60 -16.93
N ARG A 224 -2.17 6.08 -16.07
CA ARG A 224 -2.50 6.48 -14.68
C ARG A 224 -3.46 7.67 -14.67
N ASN A 225 -3.25 8.69 -15.50
CA ASN A 225 -4.13 9.85 -15.58
C ASN A 225 -5.53 9.46 -16.04
N HIS A 226 -5.65 8.56 -17.02
CA HIS A 226 -6.94 8.02 -17.44
C HIS A 226 -7.66 7.32 -16.28
N LEU A 227 -6.98 6.40 -15.58
CA LEU A 227 -7.57 5.69 -14.47
C LEU A 227 -7.89 6.63 -13.29
N ARG A 228 -7.04 7.63 -13.01
CA ARG A 228 -7.33 8.68 -12.01
C ARG A 228 -8.62 9.42 -12.33
N LYS A 229 -8.80 9.86 -13.57
CA LYS A 229 -10.02 10.57 -14.01
C LYS A 229 -11.27 9.71 -13.82
N LYS A 230 -11.19 8.42 -14.23
CA LYS A 230 -12.27 7.44 -14.00
C LYS A 230 -12.57 7.27 -12.50
N THR A 231 -11.54 7.02 -11.69
CA THR A 231 -11.65 6.85 -10.24
C THR A 231 -12.28 8.07 -9.56
N PHE A 232 -11.83 9.29 -9.89
CA PHE A 232 -12.37 10.51 -9.31
C PHE A 232 -13.85 10.70 -9.65
N LYS A 233 -14.23 10.50 -10.93
CA LYS A 233 -15.62 10.60 -11.36
C LYS A 233 -16.51 9.57 -10.68
N TYR A 234 -16.03 8.31 -10.62
CA TYR A 234 -16.74 7.20 -9.97
C TYR A 234 -17.06 7.52 -8.50
N TYR A 235 -16.06 7.88 -7.71
CA TYR A 235 -16.27 8.13 -6.28
C TYR A 235 -17.09 9.40 -6.01
N LEU A 236 -16.94 10.46 -6.80
CA LEU A 236 -17.78 11.65 -6.68
C LEU A 236 -19.25 11.35 -6.99
N LYS A 237 -19.54 10.51 -8.00
CA LYS A 237 -20.89 10.02 -8.30
C LYS A 237 -21.44 9.16 -7.16
N ARG A 238 -20.69 8.13 -6.75
CA ARG A 238 -21.03 7.18 -5.69
C ARG A 238 -21.28 7.87 -4.34
N TRP A 239 -20.57 8.94 -4.05
CA TRP A 239 -20.74 9.70 -2.80
C TRP A 239 -21.81 10.80 -2.87
N GLY A 240 -22.77 10.68 -3.79
CA GLY A 240 -23.97 11.49 -3.87
C GLY A 240 -23.82 12.80 -4.62
N LYS A 241 -22.84 12.94 -5.50
CA LYS A 241 -22.63 14.11 -6.38
C LYS A 241 -22.55 15.47 -5.65
N LYS A 242 -22.19 15.45 -4.36
CA LYS A 242 -22.11 16.68 -3.52
C LYS A 242 -21.09 17.70 -3.99
N TYR A 243 -20.12 17.26 -4.80
CA TYR A 243 -19.04 18.11 -5.30
C TYR A 243 -18.78 17.87 -6.79
N LYS A 244 -18.42 18.96 -7.49
CA LYS A 244 -17.75 18.93 -8.80
C LYS A 244 -16.24 19.12 -8.63
N ALA A 245 -15.44 18.32 -9.33
CA ALA A 245 -13.99 18.43 -9.29
C ALA A 245 -13.47 19.44 -10.29
N VAL A 246 -12.62 20.35 -9.83
CA VAL A 246 -11.77 21.17 -10.70
C VAL A 246 -10.44 20.44 -10.83
N TYR A 247 -10.13 19.99 -12.02
CA TYR A 247 -8.92 19.23 -12.31
C TYR A 247 -7.74 20.14 -12.64
N GLY A 248 -6.57 19.59 -12.58
CA GLY A 248 -5.32 20.18 -13.05
C GLY A 248 -4.23 19.12 -13.06
N TYR A 249 -3.00 19.53 -13.32
CA TYR A 249 -1.84 18.64 -13.33
C TYR A 249 -0.81 19.07 -12.30
N LYS A 250 -0.14 18.08 -11.69
CA LYS A 250 1.03 18.25 -10.84
C LYS A 250 2.05 17.16 -11.19
N ASP A 251 3.26 17.55 -11.54
CA ASP A 251 4.34 16.66 -11.98
C ASP A 251 3.90 15.71 -13.13
N GLY A 252 3.00 16.20 -14.00
CA GLY A 252 2.39 15.46 -15.12
C GLY A 252 1.25 14.51 -14.74
N TYR A 253 0.85 14.46 -13.46
CA TYR A 253 -0.28 13.65 -12.99
C TYR A 253 -1.55 14.49 -12.83
N LEU A 254 -2.68 13.94 -13.32
CA LEU A 254 -4.00 14.53 -13.12
C LEU A 254 -4.32 14.59 -11.61
N VAL A 255 -4.73 15.75 -11.12
CA VAL A 255 -5.09 15.95 -9.71
C VAL A 255 -6.42 16.72 -9.61
N ILE A 256 -7.08 16.59 -8.47
CA ILE A 256 -8.19 17.46 -8.11
C ILE A 256 -7.59 18.68 -7.39
N LYS A 257 -7.57 19.85 -8.05
CA LYS A 257 -7.15 21.12 -7.44
C LYS A 257 -8.15 21.56 -6.37
N ARG A 258 -9.45 21.55 -6.71
CA ARG A 258 -10.53 21.97 -5.81
C ARG A 258 -11.79 21.12 -6.02
N LEU A 259 -12.56 20.92 -4.95
CA LEU A 259 -13.91 20.40 -4.98
C LEU A 259 -14.87 21.57 -4.75
N LYS A 260 -15.69 21.89 -5.74
CA LYS A 260 -16.76 22.89 -5.63
C LYS A 260 -18.04 22.20 -5.16
N LYS A 261 -18.68 22.72 -4.11
CA LYS A 261 -19.98 22.23 -3.65
C LYS A 261 -21.04 22.45 -4.73
N VAL A 262 -21.84 21.42 -5.02
CA VAL A 262 -22.96 21.54 -5.93
C VAL A 262 -24.12 22.15 -5.16
N ARG A 263 -24.61 23.31 -5.60
CA ARG A 263 -25.84 23.90 -5.05
C ARG A 263 -27.01 23.00 -5.46
N ARG A 264 -27.73 22.42 -4.52
CA ARG A 264 -29.01 21.80 -4.83
C ARG A 264 -29.97 22.94 -5.16
N ARG A 265 -30.55 22.95 -6.35
CA ARG A 265 -31.74 23.77 -6.59
C ARG A 265 -32.78 23.27 -5.60
N LYS A 266 -33.28 24.15 -4.71
CA LYS A 266 -34.51 23.86 -3.95
C LYS A 266 -35.58 23.63 -5.04
N ARG A 267 -36.13 22.44 -5.08
CA ARG A 267 -37.43 22.19 -5.72
C ARG A 267 -38.50 22.73 -4.84
#